data_3c5630cc1f06d6095301c6ce9bae70e9
#
_entry.id   3c5630cc1f06d6095301c6ce9bae70e9
#
_cell.length_a   1.000
_cell.length_b   1.000
_cell.length_c   1.000
_cell.angle_alpha   90.00
_cell.angle_beta   90.00
_cell.angle_gamma   90.00
#
_symmetry.space_group_name_H-M   'P 1'
#
loop_
_entity.id
_entity.type
_entity.pdbx_description
1 polymer ?
#
loop_
_entity_poly.entity_id
_entity_poly.type
_entity_poly.pdbx_seq_one_letter_code
_entity_poly.pdbx_strand_id
1 'polypeptide(L)'
;MPLRILHVLDHSWPVLDGYAQRSLGIAAAQLQLGMQPSVLTSPLHQQDDPSASETFFGGVRYFRTTDGVGLAGRAVQGRWPFLRELAVMQLLRRRIVSLIKSGSYDIVHAHSPALCGQAASQAAYFCHLPFVYEIRAFWEDGVVRQKTIGTRSMRYWLGKNLETRVARRADAVVAIARPMVDDLESRGIPRAKLFHVPNGVDAARFVPQQRDAALAAQLGVGQTPTLGYLGTLFPWEGVSWLVRAAAELRKRGLVFKLLIVGDGADSAEVKKEIEETGSSSYSLFLGRVPHDQVERYYSLMDVMVYPRSSVRLTEMVTPLKPLEAMALGKAVLGSSVGGIRELIEPEVTGMLFKPGNIEDFCRQAARLLLHEDVRIALGNEARRRVLEERDWKVVVQGYEDVYEAARRNAGARS
;
A
#
# COMPACT_ATOMS: atom_id res chain seq x y z
N MET A 1 14.01 -5.01 28.41
CA MET A 1 13.94 -3.62 27.92
C MET A 1 13.12 -3.61 26.65
N PRO A 2 12.32 -2.58 26.36
CA PRO A 2 11.57 -2.49 25.12
C PRO A 2 12.51 -2.47 23.90
N LEU A 3 12.10 -3.13 22.82
CA LEU A 3 12.87 -3.20 21.57
C LEU A 3 12.80 -1.84 20.86
N ARG A 4 13.96 -1.22 20.60
CA ARG A 4 14.06 0.11 19.96
C ARG A 4 14.39 -0.06 18.48
N ILE A 5 13.47 0.39 17.63
CA ILE A 5 13.51 0.14 16.19
C ILE A 5 13.63 1.48 15.45
N LEU A 6 14.64 1.59 14.59
CA LEU A 6 14.74 2.71 13.66
C LEU A 6 14.18 2.30 12.28
N HIS A 7 12.97 2.74 11.98
CA HIS A 7 12.39 2.59 10.65
C HIS A 7 12.97 3.63 9.69
N VAL A 8 13.46 3.19 8.54
CA VAL A 8 14.01 4.05 7.49
C VAL A 8 13.08 3.98 6.28
N LEU A 9 12.45 5.11 5.96
CA LEU A 9 11.39 5.23 4.96
C LEU A 9 11.77 6.23 3.87
N ASP A 10 11.19 6.09 2.68
CA ASP A 10 11.26 7.11 1.65
C ASP A 10 10.48 8.36 2.07
N HIS A 11 9.22 8.16 2.45
CA HIS A 11 8.34 9.20 2.99
C HIS A 11 7.41 8.61 4.06
N SER A 12 6.76 9.47 4.84
CA SER A 12 5.85 9.07 5.91
C SER A 12 4.80 10.15 6.16
N TRP A 13 4.03 10.05 7.24
CA TRP A 13 3.16 11.14 7.70
C TRP A 13 3.88 12.50 7.64
N PRO A 14 3.24 13.61 7.17
CA PRO A 14 1.80 13.78 6.92
C PRO A 14 1.30 13.30 5.53
N VAL A 15 2.14 12.70 4.69
CA VAL A 15 1.70 12.11 3.42
C VAL A 15 0.72 10.96 3.71
N LEU A 16 -0.43 10.93 3.01
CA LEU A 16 -1.53 9.99 3.25
C LEU A 16 -1.72 9.01 2.08
N ASP A 17 -0.64 8.41 1.60
CA ASP A 17 -0.70 7.32 0.62
C ASP A 17 -0.61 5.94 1.28
N GLY A 18 -0.77 4.87 0.50
CA GLY A 18 -0.73 3.51 1.03
C GLY A 18 0.61 3.13 1.69
N TYR A 19 1.72 3.71 1.23
CA TYR A 19 3.03 3.49 1.82
C TYR A 19 3.13 4.10 3.23
N ALA A 20 2.70 5.35 3.38
CA ALA A 20 2.69 6.05 4.66
C ALA A 20 1.66 5.44 5.63
N GLN A 21 0.46 5.06 5.15
CA GLN A 21 -0.56 4.39 5.97
C GLN A 21 -0.06 3.06 6.56
N ARG A 22 0.61 2.22 5.75
CA ARG A 22 1.23 1.00 6.29
C ARG A 22 2.27 1.33 7.37
N SER A 23 3.10 2.34 7.15
CA SER A 23 4.13 2.75 8.11
C SER A 23 3.54 3.23 9.42
N LEU A 24 2.45 4.02 9.36
CA LEU A 24 1.69 4.47 10.52
C LEU A 24 1.11 3.29 11.29
N GLY A 25 0.44 2.35 10.59
CA GLY A 25 -0.16 1.17 11.20
C GLY A 25 0.88 0.31 11.92
N ILE A 26 2.02 0.05 11.29
CA ILE A 26 3.13 -0.72 11.89
C ILE A 26 3.64 -0.01 13.15
N ALA A 27 4.00 1.28 13.06
CA ALA A 27 4.59 2.00 14.19
C ALA A 27 3.61 2.13 15.37
N ALA A 28 2.33 2.41 15.10
CA ALA A 28 1.30 2.50 16.13
C ALA A 28 1.08 1.15 16.84
N ALA A 29 1.01 0.05 16.08
CA ALA A 29 0.81 -1.27 16.68
C ALA A 29 2.06 -1.77 17.42
N GLN A 30 3.28 -1.48 16.94
CA GLN A 30 4.53 -1.75 17.67
C GLN A 30 4.58 -1.03 19.01
N LEU A 31 4.16 0.24 19.05
CA LEU A 31 4.08 1.00 20.29
C LEU A 31 3.10 0.36 21.28
N GLN A 32 1.92 -0.10 20.81
CA GLN A 32 0.94 -0.81 21.63
C GLN A 32 1.47 -2.16 22.18
N LEU A 33 2.35 -2.82 21.46
CA LEU A 33 3.04 -4.05 21.90
C LEU A 33 4.26 -3.77 22.79
N GLY A 34 4.48 -2.52 23.21
CA GLY A 34 5.57 -2.14 24.11
C GLY A 34 6.93 -1.98 23.43
N MET A 35 7.00 -1.99 22.10
CA MET A 35 8.21 -1.63 21.35
C MET A 35 8.37 -0.10 21.28
N GLN A 36 9.55 0.36 20.92
CA GLN A 36 9.86 1.79 20.75
C GLN A 36 10.27 2.09 19.32
N PRO A 37 9.30 2.26 18.39
CA PRO A 37 9.58 2.63 17.02
C PRO A 37 9.94 4.11 16.93
N SER A 38 10.92 4.42 16.07
CA SER A 38 11.20 5.76 15.57
C SER A 38 11.29 5.70 14.06
N VAL A 39 10.91 6.76 13.38
CA VAL A 39 10.86 6.84 11.93
C VAL A 39 11.87 7.87 11.42
N LEU A 40 12.66 7.52 10.42
CA LEU A 40 13.51 8.44 9.67
C LEU A 40 13.09 8.42 8.19
N THR A 41 12.86 9.59 7.62
CA THR A 41 12.56 9.71 6.18
C THR A 41 13.76 10.12 5.35
N SER A 42 13.74 9.73 4.08
CA SER A 42 14.74 10.13 3.08
C SER A 42 14.70 11.65 2.82
N PRO A 43 15.75 12.23 2.21
CA PRO A 43 15.74 13.65 1.81
C PRO A 43 14.74 13.95 0.67
N LEU A 44 14.06 12.94 0.11
CA LEU A 44 13.00 13.12 -0.91
C LEU A 44 11.62 13.33 -0.29
N HIS A 45 11.50 13.18 1.03
CA HIS A 45 10.24 13.43 1.73
C HIS A 45 9.88 14.91 1.65
N GLN A 46 8.73 15.19 1.06
CA GLN A 46 8.15 16.54 1.04
C GLN A 46 7.51 16.83 2.39
N GLN A 47 7.87 17.94 2.99
CA GLN A 47 7.33 18.42 4.27
C GLN A 47 6.91 19.88 4.15
N ASP A 48 5.90 20.28 4.94
CA ASP A 48 5.39 21.65 4.94
C ASP A 48 6.41 22.65 5.52
N ASP A 49 7.20 22.21 6.52
CA ASP A 49 8.32 22.97 7.07
C ASP A 49 9.65 22.26 6.79
N PRO A 50 10.41 22.73 5.80
CA PRO A 50 11.73 22.16 5.46
C PRO A 50 12.77 22.28 6.58
N SER A 51 12.56 23.17 7.56
CA SER A 51 13.49 23.36 8.69
C SER A 51 13.27 22.34 9.83
N ALA A 52 12.10 21.74 9.89
CA ALA A 52 11.75 20.78 10.94
C ALA A 52 12.53 19.47 10.75
N SER A 53 13.57 19.25 11.57
CA SER A 53 14.38 18.03 11.55
C SER A 53 13.75 16.88 12.34
N GLU A 54 12.74 17.16 13.16
CA GLU A 54 12.05 16.22 14.06
C GLU A 54 10.60 16.64 14.27
N THR A 55 9.69 15.68 14.26
CA THR A 55 8.28 15.85 14.60
C THR A 55 7.79 14.68 15.46
N PHE A 56 6.71 14.88 16.22
CA PHE A 56 6.12 13.86 17.06
C PHE A 56 4.65 13.66 16.69
N PHE A 57 4.25 12.42 16.42
CA PHE A 57 2.87 12.11 16.05
C PHE A 57 2.49 10.71 16.52
N GLY A 58 1.29 10.56 17.14
CA GLY A 58 0.78 9.26 17.57
C GLY A 58 1.68 8.50 18.55
N GLY A 59 2.47 9.20 19.39
CA GLY A 59 3.43 8.57 20.30
C GLY A 59 4.76 8.16 19.65
N VAL A 60 4.92 8.38 18.36
CA VAL A 60 6.11 8.02 17.58
C VAL A 60 6.92 9.26 17.22
N ARG A 61 8.24 9.16 17.29
CA ARG A 61 9.18 10.20 16.91
C ARG A 61 9.56 10.05 15.44
N TYR A 62 9.38 11.12 14.66
CA TYR A 62 9.71 11.20 13.23
C TYR A 62 10.89 12.12 13.01
N PHE A 63 12.00 11.56 12.56
CA PHE A 63 13.17 12.31 12.12
C PHE A 63 13.11 12.56 10.63
N ARG A 64 13.61 13.72 10.20
CA ARG A 64 13.71 14.09 8.79
C ARG A 64 15.17 14.16 8.39
N THR A 65 15.46 13.68 7.18
CA THR A 65 16.74 13.95 6.55
C THR A 65 16.58 15.23 5.76
N THR A 66 16.96 16.35 6.37
CA THR A 66 16.95 17.65 5.68
C THR A 66 18.02 17.68 4.61
N ASP A 67 17.79 18.42 3.53
CA ASP A 67 18.77 18.64 2.50
C ASP A 67 20.04 19.23 3.12
N GLY A 68 21.13 18.51 3.02
CA GLY A 68 22.42 18.97 3.56
C GLY A 68 22.87 20.24 2.88
N VAL A 69 23.48 21.15 3.66
CA VAL A 69 24.19 22.30 3.09
C VAL A 69 25.40 21.78 2.31
N GLY A 70 25.61 22.22 1.08
CA GLY A 70 26.78 21.88 0.26
C GLY A 70 26.47 21.06 -1.00
N LEU A 71 27.49 20.39 -1.54
CA LEU A 71 27.42 19.66 -2.82
C LEU A 71 26.36 18.54 -2.83
N ALA A 72 26.18 17.84 -1.71
CA ALA A 72 25.22 16.75 -1.62
C ALA A 72 23.75 17.27 -1.67
N GLY A 73 23.42 18.37 -0.97
CA GLY A 73 22.11 19.00 -1.05
C GLY A 73 21.79 19.53 -2.46
N ARG A 74 22.79 20.16 -3.12
CA ARG A 74 22.63 20.59 -4.53
C ARG A 74 22.43 19.41 -5.48
N ALA A 75 23.07 18.27 -5.23
CA ALA A 75 22.91 17.07 -6.06
C ALA A 75 21.52 16.44 -5.91
N VAL A 76 20.86 16.50 -4.74
CA VAL A 76 19.49 16.03 -4.54
C VAL A 76 18.50 16.82 -5.40
N GLN A 77 18.71 18.11 -5.55
CA GLN A 77 17.92 19.00 -6.42
C GLN A 77 18.36 18.97 -7.90
N GLY A 78 19.47 18.28 -8.19
CA GLY A 78 20.09 18.23 -9.51
C GLY A 78 19.31 17.45 -10.56
N ARG A 79 19.54 17.81 -11.84
CA ARG A 79 18.89 17.17 -13.01
C ARG A 79 19.48 15.80 -13.40
N TRP A 80 20.59 15.39 -12.82
CA TRP A 80 21.29 14.14 -13.13
C TRP A 80 20.82 13.01 -12.20
N PRO A 81 19.99 12.05 -12.68
CA PRO A 81 19.36 11.05 -11.82
C PRO A 81 20.35 10.24 -10.99
N PHE A 82 21.44 9.78 -11.58
CA PHE A 82 22.45 8.96 -10.90
C PHE A 82 23.16 9.71 -9.75
N LEU A 83 23.56 10.97 -9.97
CA LEU A 83 24.17 11.80 -8.93
C LEU A 83 23.18 12.11 -7.82
N ARG A 84 21.92 12.34 -8.17
CA ARG A 84 20.83 12.53 -7.22
C ARG A 84 20.65 11.30 -6.33
N GLU A 85 20.56 10.11 -6.91
CA GLU A 85 20.41 8.84 -6.17
C GLU A 85 21.59 8.60 -5.22
N LEU A 86 22.82 8.85 -5.65
CA LEU A 86 24.02 8.77 -4.79
C LEU A 86 23.98 9.77 -3.64
N ALA A 87 23.58 11.02 -3.89
CA ALA A 87 23.47 12.05 -2.87
C ALA A 87 22.41 11.68 -1.81
N VAL A 88 21.25 11.21 -2.26
CA VAL A 88 20.17 10.71 -1.36
C VAL A 88 20.69 9.61 -0.45
N MET A 89 21.37 8.60 -1.01
CA MET A 89 21.91 7.50 -0.21
C MET A 89 22.98 7.98 0.78
N GLN A 90 23.86 8.89 0.40
CA GLN A 90 24.90 9.42 1.28
C GLN A 90 24.34 10.24 2.45
N LEU A 91 23.41 11.15 2.16
CA LEU A 91 22.77 11.98 3.19
C LEU A 91 21.98 11.11 4.18
N LEU A 92 21.17 10.20 3.64
CA LEU A 92 20.38 9.28 4.46
C LEU A 92 21.28 8.40 5.33
N ARG A 93 22.35 7.81 4.78
CA ARG A 93 23.32 7.02 5.52
C ARG A 93 23.96 7.80 6.67
N ARG A 94 24.40 9.04 6.42
CA ARG A 94 24.99 9.91 7.45
C ARG A 94 24.00 10.19 8.58
N ARG A 95 22.74 10.47 8.24
CA ARG A 95 21.68 10.72 9.22
C ARG A 95 21.37 9.49 10.06
N ILE A 96 21.29 8.30 9.45
CA ILE A 96 21.11 7.03 10.17
C ILE A 96 22.24 6.81 11.17
N VAL A 97 23.51 6.93 10.74
CA VAL A 97 24.67 6.76 11.65
C VAL A 97 24.66 7.78 12.77
N SER A 98 24.30 9.04 12.49
CA SER A 98 24.17 10.09 13.50
C SER A 98 23.12 9.71 14.56
N LEU A 99 21.94 9.26 14.15
CA LEU A 99 20.86 8.86 15.04
C LEU A 99 21.23 7.63 15.87
N ILE A 100 21.90 6.63 15.27
CA ILE A 100 22.35 5.43 16.00
C ILE A 100 23.38 5.82 17.07
N LYS A 101 24.28 6.74 16.79
CA LYS A 101 25.32 7.18 17.76
C LYS A 101 24.76 8.07 18.87
N SER A 102 23.75 8.87 18.59
CA SER A 102 23.12 9.79 19.58
C SER A 102 22.00 9.12 20.38
N GLY A 103 21.41 8.06 19.84
CA GLY A 103 20.35 7.27 20.44
C GLY A 103 20.77 5.82 20.62
N SER A 104 19.95 5.05 21.30
CA SER A 104 20.19 3.62 21.43
C SER A 104 19.13 2.90 20.62
N TYR A 105 19.54 2.22 19.55
CA TYR A 105 18.67 1.39 18.71
C TYR A 105 19.15 -0.06 18.75
N ASP A 106 18.22 -0.99 18.66
CA ASP A 106 18.49 -2.41 18.68
C ASP A 106 18.39 -3.03 17.28
N ILE A 107 17.65 -2.39 16.37
CA ILE A 107 17.40 -2.84 15.00
C ILE A 107 17.26 -1.63 14.05
N VAL A 108 17.81 -1.77 12.86
CA VAL A 108 17.54 -0.88 11.72
C VAL A 108 16.60 -1.62 10.78
N HIS A 109 15.39 -1.07 10.55
CA HIS A 109 14.37 -1.63 9.69
C HIS A 109 14.10 -0.68 8.52
N ALA A 110 14.72 -0.94 7.38
CA ALA A 110 14.48 -0.14 6.18
C ALA A 110 13.37 -0.72 5.30
N HIS A 111 12.66 0.19 4.66
CA HIS A 111 11.59 -0.16 3.72
C HIS A 111 11.98 0.25 2.31
N SER A 112 11.47 -0.48 1.30
CA SER A 112 11.67 -0.09 -0.11
C SER A 112 11.32 1.40 -0.34
N PRO A 113 11.96 2.12 -1.25
CA PRO A 113 12.78 1.63 -2.36
C PRO A 113 14.21 1.23 -1.96
N ALA A 114 14.89 0.53 -2.87
CA ALA A 114 16.25 0.03 -2.67
C ALA A 114 17.27 1.10 -2.26
N LEU A 115 17.05 2.37 -2.58
CA LEU A 115 17.89 3.49 -2.15
C LEU A 115 17.90 3.64 -0.62
N CYS A 116 16.72 3.56 0.02
CA CYS A 116 16.61 3.56 1.48
C CYS A 116 17.27 2.33 2.08
N GLY A 117 17.01 1.15 1.51
CA GLY A 117 17.61 -0.11 1.93
C GLY A 117 19.14 -0.12 1.82
N GLN A 118 19.70 0.40 0.74
CA GLN A 118 21.16 0.46 0.55
C GLN A 118 21.83 1.39 1.57
N ALA A 119 21.27 2.58 1.80
CA ALA A 119 21.78 3.52 2.80
C ALA A 119 21.71 2.92 4.22
N ALA A 120 20.58 2.30 4.57
CA ALA A 120 20.36 1.68 5.87
C ALA A 120 21.25 0.45 6.09
N SER A 121 21.40 -0.42 5.08
CA SER A 121 22.29 -1.58 5.12
C SER A 121 23.74 -1.17 5.43
N GLN A 122 24.26 -0.13 4.76
CA GLN A 122 25.61 0.37 5.02
C GLN A 122 25.78 0.95 6.42
N ALA A 123 24.76 1.68 6.91
CA ALA A 123 24.78 2.28 8.25
C ALA A 123 24.69 1.22 9.35
N ALA A 124 23.77 0.26 9.21
CA ALA A 124 23.57 -0.84 10.16
C ALA A 124 24.83 -1.70 10.27
N TYR A 125 25.42 -2.06 9.12
CA TYR A 125 26.68 -2.81 9.10
C TYR A 125 27.82 -2.04 9.78
N PHE A 126 27.98 -0.74 9.50
CA PHE A 126 28.99 0.12 10.12
C PHE A 126 28.80 0.25 11.64
N CYS A 127 27.56 0.22 12.11
CA CYS A 127 27.21 0.35 13.53
C CYS A 127 26.99 -1.00 14.23
N HIS A 128 27.28 -2.13 13.59
CA HIS A 128 27.09 -3.50 14.09
C HIS A 128 25.66 -3.78 14.59
N LEU A 129 24.63 -3.22 13.94
CA LEU A 129 23.23 -3.48 14.25
C LEU A 129 22.60 -4.47 13.28
N PRO A 130 21.62 -5.28 13.74
CA PRO A 130 20.77 -6.10 12.88
C PRO A 130 20.02 -5.23 11.85
N PHE A 131 19.95 -5.73 10.62
CA PHE A 131 19.33 -5.04 9.48
C PHE A 131 18.17 -5.84 8.91
N VAL A 132 16.97 -5.29 8.98
CA VAL A 132 15.76 -5.80 8.33
C VAL A 132 15.45 -4.97 7.10
N TYR A 133 15.08 -5.65 6.00
CA TYR A 133 14.66 -4.97 4.78
C TYR A 133 13.25 -5.40 4.39
N GLU A 134 12.30 -4.46 4.39
CA GLU A 134 10.92 -4.69 3.99
C GLU A 134 10.63 -4.18 2.57
N ILE A 135 10.17 -5.08 1.71
CA ILE A 135 9.81 -4.79 0.32
C ILE A 135 8.30 -4.70 0.20
N ARG A 136 7.80 -3.51 -0.16
CA ARG A 136 6.37 -3.20 -0.31
C ARG A 136 5.90 -3.23 -1.77
N ALA A 137 6.82 -3.01 -2.67
CA ALA A 137 6.70 -3.17 -4.11
C ALA A 137 8.12 -3.24 -4.64
N PHE A 138 8.36 -3.98 -5.70
CA PHE A 138 9.67 -3.98 -6.34
C PHE A 138 9.95 -2.64 -7.02
N TRP A 139 11.11 -2.07 -6.76
CA TRP A 139 11.48 -0.77 -7.29
C TRP A 139 11.54 -0.74 -8.81
N GLU A 140 12.00 -1.82 -9.42
CA GLU A 140 12.03 -1.97 -10.87
C GLU A 140 10.64 -1.90 -11.52
N ASP A 141 9.60 -2.38 -10.84
CA ASP A 141 8.22 -2.30 -11.33
C ASP A 141 7.68 -0.86 -11.31
N GLY A 142 8.17 -0.02 -10.38
CA GLY A 142 7.89 1.41 -10.34
C GLY A 142 8.42 2.17 -11.56
N VAL A 143 9.54 1.74 -12.14
CA VAL A 143 10.13 2.33 -13.35
C VAL A 143 9.27 2.05 -14.59
N VAL A 144 8.67 0.85 -14.67
CA VAL A 144 7.75 0.46 -15.76
C VAL A 144 6.43 1.24 -15.67
N ARG A 145 6.01 1.66 -14.46
CA ARG A 145 4.78 2.48 -14.22
C ARG A 145 4.74 3.77 -15.05
N GLN A 146 5.88 4.37 -15.37
CA GLN A 146 5.95 5.64 -16.09
C GLN A 146 5.78 5.52 -17.62
N LYS A 147 5.31 4.37 -18.14
CA LYS A 147 5.07 4.06 -19.57
C LYS A 147 6.27 4.26 -20.53
N THR A 148 7.41 4.73 -20.05
CA THR A 148 8.58 5.11 -20.88
C THR A 148 9.66 4.04 -20.93
N ILE A 149 9.60 3.03 -20.09
CA ILE A 149 10.72 2.09 -19.92
C ILE A 149 10.17 0.65 -19.83
N GLY A 150 10.52 -0.18 -20.80
CA GLY A 150 10.14 -1.61 -20.79
C GLY A 150 10.99 -2.44 -19.82
N THR A 151 10.52 -3.65 -19.49
CA THR A 151 11.22 -4.62 -18.61
C THR A 151 12.60 -5.07 -19.13
N ARG A 152 12.93 -4.78 -20.40
CA ARG A 152 14.22 -5.05 -21.02
C ARG A 152 15.22 -3.88 -20.90
N SER A 153 14.84 -2.78 -20.25
CA SER A 153 15.72 -1.61 -20.12
C SER A 153 16.86 -1.86 -19.12
N MET A 154 17.99 -1.22 -19.35
CA MET A 154 19.13 -1.26 -18.43
C MET A 154 18.75 -0.71 -17.03
N ARG A 155 17.88 0.30 -16.97
CA ARG A 155 17.39 0.87 -15.71
C ARG A 155 16.56 -0.13 -14.91
N TYR A 156 15.70 -0.92 -15.56
CA TYR A 156 14.97 -2.02 -14.91
C TYR A 156 15.93 -3.06 -14.32
N TRP A 157 16.90 -3.47 -15.12
CA TRP A 157 17.90 -4.44 -14.70
C TRP A 157 18.75 -3.94 -13.52
N LEU A 158 19.22 -2.67 -13.56
CA LEU A 158 19.96 -2.04 -12.46
C LEU A 158 19.10 -1.96 -11.19
N GLY A 159 17.83 -1.56 -11.29
CA GLY A 159 16.88 -1.52 -10.17
C GLY A 159 16.71 -2.89 -9.53
N LYS A 160 16.42 -3.91 -10.34
CA LYS A 160 16.29 -5.31 -9.89
C LYS A 160 17.54 -5.83 -9.18
N ASN A 161 18.71 -5.54 -9.73
CA ASN A 161 19.98 -5.97 -9.11
C ASN A 161 20.27 -5.24 -7.80
N LEU A 162 19.98 -3.94 -7.72
CA LEU A 162 20.14 -3.18 -6.48
C LEU A 162 19.20 -3.72 -5.41
N GLU A 163 17.90 -3.91 -5.71
CA GLU A 163 16.90 -4.48 -4.81
C GLU A 163 17.36 -5.85 -4.29
N THR A 164 17.76 -6.75 -5.23
CA THR A 164 18.24 -8.09 -4.88
C THR A 164 19.51 -8.04 -4.02
N ARG A 165 20.43 -7.11 -4.31
CA ARG A 165 21.67 -6.93 -3.52
C ARG A 165 21.37 -6.48 -2.09
N VAL A 166 20.44 -5.55 -1.91
CA VAL A 166 20.01 -5.10 -0.58
C VAL A 166 19.37 -6.26 0.19
N ALA A 167 18.45 -6.99 -0.44
CA ALA A 167 17.80 -8.15 0.16
C ALA A 167 18.80 -9.24 0.58
N ARG A 168 19.82 -9.54 -0.25
CA ARG A 168 20.87 -10.51 0.11
C ARG A 168 21.69 -10.09 1.33
N ARG A 169 21.93 -8.79 1.49
CA ARG A 169 22.67 -8.22 2.63
C ARG A 169 21.87 -8.15 3.92
N ALA A 170 20.55 -8.14 3.81
CA ALA A 170 19.70 -8.07 4.98
C ALA A 170 19.84 -9.33 5.85
N ASP A 171 19.70 -9.16 7.13
CA ASP A 171 19.65 -10.24 8.11
C ASP A 171 18.31 -10.94 8.11
N ALA A 172 17.23 -10.18 7.86
CA ALA A 172 15.90 -10.69 7.55
C ALA A 172 15.28 -9.80 6.46
N VAL A 173 14.46 -10.41 5.61
CA VAL A 173 13.75 -9.75 4.52
C VAL A 173 12.26 -9.97 4.71
N VAL A 174 11.49 -8.90 4.68
CA VAL A 174 10.03 -8.93 4.76
C VAL A 174 9.42 -8.60 3.42
N ALA A 175 8.43 -9.38 3.00
CA ALA A 175 7.58 -9.09 1.85
C ALA A 175 6.11 -9.03 2.27
N ILE A 176 5.33 -8.16 1.63
CA ILE A 176 3.92 -7.92 2.00
C ILE A 176 2.93 -8.88 1.34
N ALA A 177 3.42 -9.72 0.42
CA ALA A 177 2.61 -10.70 -0.31
C ALA A 177 3.43 -11.98 -0.59
N ARG A 178 2.76 -13.12 -0.60
CA ARG A 178 3.39 -14.43 -0.87
C ARG A 178 4.09 -14.50 -2.24
N PRO A 179 3.50 -14.00 -3.35
CA PRO A 179 4.19 -13.99 -4.64
C PRO A 179 5.50 -13.20 -4.64
N MET A 180 5.63 -12.19 -3.77
CA MET A 180 6.90 -11.48 -3.60
C MET A 180 7.95 -12.33 -2.89
N VAL A 181 7.53 -13.12 -1.90
CA VAL A 181 8.44 -14.07 -1.21
C VAL A 181 8.98 -15.09 -2.21
N ASP A 182 8.12 -15.67 -3.04
CA ASP A 182 8.50 -16.65 -4.06
C ASP A 182 9.45 -16.05 -5.12
N ASP A 183 9.16 -14.81 -5.55
CA ASP A 183 10.05 -14.07 -6.47
C ASP A 183 11.44 -13.81 -5.85
N LEU A 184 11.51 -13.41 -4.58
CA LEU A 184 12.76 -13.19 -3.87
C LEU A 184 13.55 -14.50 -3.68
N GLU A 185 12.90 -15.59 -3.37
CA GLU A 185 13.51 -16.91 -3.30
C GLU A 185 14.09 -17.32 -4.67
N SER A 186 13.36 -17.08 -5.76
CA SER A 186 13.83 -17.30 -7.12
C SER A 186 15.04 -16.46 -7.52
N ARG A 187 15.21 -15.27 -6.86
CA ARG A 187 16.42 -14.43 -7.00
C ARG A 187 17.61 -14.92 -6.17
N GLY A 188 17.48 -16.05 -5.47
CA GLY A 188 18.52 -16.66 -4.64
C GLY A 188 18.66 -16.02 -3.25
N ILE A 189 17.59 -15.46 -2.69
CA ILE A 189 17.53 -15.09 -1.26
C ILE A 189 17.17 -16.36 -0.48
N PRO A 190 17.97 -16.74 0.55
CA PRO A 190 17.68 -17.94 1.34
C PRO A 190 16.30 -17.87 2.01
N ARG A 191 15.50 -18.93 1.91
CA ARG A 191 14.16 -19.03 2.49
C ARG A 191 14.13 -18.70 3.99
N ALA A 192 15.16 -19.10 4.72
CA ALA A 192 15.32 -18.83 6.15
C ALA A 192 15.41 -17.34 6.52
N LYS A 193 15.67 -16.48 5.54
CA LYS A 193 15.69 -15.01 5.72
C LYS A 193 14.38 -14.34 5.27
N LEU A 194 13.49 -15.07 4.61
CA LEU A 194 12.27 -14.51 3.99
C LEU A 194 11.07 -14.67 4.91
N PHE A 195 10.42 -13.56 5.20
CA PHE A 195 9.22 -13.48 6.04
C PHE A 195 8.08 -12.82 5.28
N HIS A 196 6.88 -13.36 5.44
CA HIS A 196 5.66 -12.76 4.94
C HIS A 196 4.97 -12.01 6.07
N VAL A 197 4.98 -10.68 6.04
CA VAL A 197 4.18 -9.84 6.94
C VAL A 197 3.21 -9.03 6.09
N PRO A 198 1.94 -9.44 6.01
CA PRO A 198 0.97 -8.90 5.07
C PRO A 198 0.57 -7.46 5.40
N ASN A 199 -0.25 -6.86 4.53
CA ASN A 199 -0.94 -5.63 4.83
C ASN A 199 -2.00 -5.83 5.92
N GLY A 200 -2.13 -4.84 6.79
CA GLY A 200 -3.17 -4.76 7.82
C GLY A 200 -4.08 -3.56 7.61
N VAL A 201 -5.08 -3.45 8.45
CA VAL A 201 -6.01 -2.32 8.53
C VAL A 201 -6.22 -1.93 10.00
N ASP A 202 -6.55 -0.67 10.23
CA ASP A 202 -7.01 -0.20 11.55
C ASP A 202 -8.51 -0.52 11.68
N ALA A 203 -8.79 -1.69 12.26
CA ALA A 203 -10.16 -2.17 12.42
C ALA A 203 -10.96 -1.38 13.48
N ALA A 204 -10.29 -0.62 14.34
CA ALA A 204 -10.95 0.29 15.27
C ALA A 204 -11.46 1.57 14.59
N ARG A 205 -10.76 2.00 13.53
CA ARG A 205 -11.18 3.13 12.69
C ARG A 205 -12.25 2.72 11.68
N PHE A 206 -12.03 1.63 10.95
CA PHE A 206 -12.95 1.17 9.90
C PHE A 206 -14.04 0.26 10.50
N VAL A 207 -15.07 0.89 11.08
CA VAL A 207 -16.24 0.20 11.64
C VAL A 207 -17.45 0.37 10.73
N PRO A 208 -18.33 -0.66 10.62
CA PRO A 208 -19.56 -0.57 9.84
C PRO A 208 -20.39 0.64 10.26
N GLN A 209 -20.85 1.40 9.28
CA GLN A 209 -21.67 2.59 9.47
C GLN A 209 -22.98 2.45 8.71
N GLN A 210 -24.02 3.07 9.26
CA GLN A 210 -25.28 3.23 8.53
C GLN A 210 -25.07 4.16 7.33
N ARG A 211 -25.89 3.94 6.29
CA ARG A 211 -25.90 4.76 5.08
C ARG A 211 -26.17 6.23 5.45
N ASP A 212 -25.31 7.13 5.06
CA ASP A 212 -25.47 8.57 5.26
C ASP A 212 -26.62 9.09 4.36
N ALA A 213 -27.81 9.22 4.94
CA ALA A 213 -29.02 9.60 4.21
C ALA A 213 -28.92 11.02 3.61
N ALA A 214 -28.24 11.94 4.31
CA ALA A 214 -28.07 13.31 3.84
C ALA A 214 -27.15 13.36 2.63
N LEU A 215 -26.01 12.67 2.69
CA LEU A 215 -25.09 12.56 1.55
C LEU A 215 -25.70 11.77 0.39
N ALA A 216 -26.47 10.72 0.67
CA ALA A 216 -27.21 9.94 -0.34
C ALA A 216 -28.22 10.80 -1.10
N ALA A 217 -28.95 11.66 -0.40
CA ALA A 217 -29.90 12.61 -1.00
C ALA A 217 -29.16 13.67 -1.83
N GLN A 218 -28.09 14.25 -1.29
CA GLN A 218 -27.26 15.25 -1.99
C GLN A 218 -26.70 14.73 -3.30
N LEU A 219 -26.26 13.46 -3.34
CA LEU A 219 -25.67 12.82 -4.51
C LEU A 219 -26.70 12.15 -5.42
N GLY A 220 -27.99 12.16 -5.07
CA GLY A 220 -29.07 11.53 -5.83
C GLY A 220 -28.91 10.01 -5.96
N VAL A 221 -28.25 9.35 -5.00
CA VAL A 221 -28.11 7.88 -4.99
C VAL A 221 -29.26 7.21 -4.21
N GLY A 222 -29.87 7.89 -3.25
CA GLY A 222 -31.01 7.39 -2.48
C GLY A 222 -30.75 6.01 -1.86
N GLN A 223 -31.71 5.09 -2.05
CA GLN A 223 -31.60 3.69 -1.64
C GLN A 223 -31.19 2.75 -2.80
N THR A 224 -30.82 3.31 -3.95
CA THR A 224 -30.41 2.52 -5.12
C THR A 224 -29.13 1.76 -4.81
N PRO A 225 -29.05 0.44 -5.07
CA PRO A 225 -27.82 -0.33 -4.91
C PRO A 225 -26.65 0.34 -5.61
N THR A 226 -25.52 0.47 -4.93
CA THR A 226 -24.39 1.26 -5.41
C THR A 226 -23.13 0.42 -5.50
N LEU A 227 -22.57 0.30 -6.72
CA LEU A 227 -21.21 -0.16 -6.94
C LEU A 227 -20.26 1.00 -6.63
N GLY A 228 -19.22 0.76 -5.85
CA GLY A 228 -18.28 1.78 -5.43
C GLY A 228 -16.83 1.47 -5.72
N TYR A 229 -16.09 2.48 -6.11
CA TYR A 229 -14.62 2.49 -6.06
C TYR A 229 -14.18 3.70 -5.27
N LEU A 230 -13.27 3.49 -4.32
CA LEU A 230 -12.67 4.57 -3.56
C LEU A 230 -11.16 4.39 -3.54
N GLY A 231 -10.44 5.39 -4.08
CA GLY A 231 -8.98 5.34 -4.08
C GLY A 231 -8.28 6.16 -5.15
N THR A 232 -6.96 6.05 -5.19
CA THR A 232 -6.15 6.69 -6.23
C THR A 232 -6.41 6.01 -7.57
N LEU A 233 -6.64 6.82 -8.59
CA LEU A 233 -6.94 6.35 -9.95
C LEU A 233 -5.65 6.18 -10.74
N PHE A 234 -5.12 4.96 -10.73
CA PHE A 234 -4.04 4.57 -11.61
C PHE A 234 -4.55 3.65 -12.72
N PRO A 235 -3.92 3.63 -13.92
CA PRO A 235 -4.37 2.79 -15.02
C PRO A 235 -4.51 1.29 -14.69
N TRP A 236 -3.63 0.79 -13.82
CA TRP A 236 -3.70 -0.62 -13.39
C TRP A 236 -4.80 -0.93 -12.35
N GLU A 237 -5.39 0.08 -11.74
CA GLU A 237 -6.58 -0.10 -10.88
C GLU A 237 -7.84 -0.38 -11.72
N GLY A 238 -7.84 -0.06 -13.02
CA GLY A 238 -8.85 -0.48 -14.00
C GLY A 238 -10.21 0.24 -13.86
N VAL A 239 -10.22 1.46 -13.28
CA VAL A 239 -11.50 2.16 -13.02
C VAL A 239 -12.18 2.63 -14.32
N SER A 240 -11.42 3.05 -15.33
CA SER A 240 -11.93 3.33 -16.69
C SER A 240 -12.58 2.09 -17.30
N TRP A 241 -11.97 0.92 -17.14
CA TRP A 241 -12.58 -0.35 -17.55
C TRP A 241 -13.88 -0.65 -16.77
N LEU A 242 -13.93 -0.35 -15.45
CA LEU A 242 -15.13 -0.53 -14.65
C LEU A 242 -16.33 0.26 -15.19
N VAL A 243 -16.12 1.48 -15.69
CA VAL A 243 -17.18 2.29 -16.31
C VAL A 243 -17.78 1.57 -17.50
N ARG A 244 -16.94 1.03 -18.41
CA ARG A 244 -17.41 0.22 -19.57
C ARG A 244 -18.18 -1.03 -19.13
N ALA A 245 -17.65 -1.74 -18.14
CA ALA A 245 -18.28 -2.95 -17.62
C ALA A 245 -19.62 -2.66 -16.93
N ALA A 246 -19.73 -1.53 -16.22
CA ALA A 246 -20.97 -1.06 -15.61
C ALA A 246 -22.01 -0.66 -16.68
N ALA A 247 -21.57 -0.06 -17.79
CA ALA A 247 -22.47 0.26 -18.91
C ALA A 247 -23.07 -1.02 -19.53
N GLU A 248 -22.28 -2.08 -19.67
CA GLU A 248 -22.79 -3.37 -20.16
C GLU A 248 -23.76 -4.01 -19.15
N LEU A 249 -23.47 -3.91 -17.85
CA LEU A 249 -24.37 -4.37 -16.81
C LEU A 249 -25.73 -3.61 -16.83
N ARG A 250 -25.69 -2.30 -17.11
CA ARG A 250 -26.88 -1.45 -17.25
C ARG A 250 -27.74 -1.86 -18.45
N LYS A 251 -27.11 -2.19 -19.59
CA LYS A 251 -27.81 -2.70 -20.80
C LYS A 251 -28.59 -4.00 -20.52
N ARG A 252 -28.14 -4.79 -19.55
CA ARG A 252 -28.83 -6.02 -19.08
C ARG A 252 -30.03 -5.74 -18.19
N GLY A 253 -30.41 -4.47 -18.01
CA GLY A 253 -31.60 -4.07 -17.25
C GLY A 253 -31.42 -3.89 -15.75
N LEU A 254 -30.19 -4.03 -15.22
CA LEU A 254 -29.95 -3.82 -13.80
C LEU A 254 -29.98 -2.33 -13.43
N VAL A 255 -30.65 -2.02 -12.33
CA VAL A 255 -30.76 -0.67 -11.79
C VAL A 255 -29.78 -0.52 -10.63
N PHE A 256 -28.78 0.34 -10.79
CA PHE A 256 -27.76 0.64 -9.77
C PHE A 256 -27.15 2.02 -10.01
N LYS A 257 -26.38 2.52 -9.06
CA LYS A 257 -25.47 3.66 -9.22
C LYS A 257 -24.02 3.19 -9.20
N LEU A 258 -23.15 3.88 -9.92
CA LEU A 258 -21.70 3.72 -9.85
C LEU A 258 -21.09 4.95 -9.20
N LEU A 259 -20.47 4.80 -8.04
CA LEU A 259 -19.86 5.89 -7.30
C LEU A 259 -18.34 5.74 -7.31
N ILE A 260 -17.65 6.69 -7.92
CA ILE A 260 -16.19 6.71 -8.04
C ILE A 260 -15.66 7.89 -7.24
N VAL A 261 -14.87 7.61 -6.22
CA VAL A 261 -14.26 8.60 -5.32
C VAL A 261 -12.75 8.47 -5.38
N GLY A 262 -12.08 9.56 -5.71
CA GLY A 262 -10.62 9.60 -5.80
C GLY A 262 -10.15 10.37 -7.03
N ASP A 263 -8.83 10.47 -7.15
CA ASP A 263 -8.17 11.18 -8.24
C ASP A 263 -6.85 10.50 -8.59
N GLY A 264 -6.33 10.77 -9.78
CA GLY A 264 -5.05 10.19 -10.20
C GLY A 264 -4.82 10.27 -11.70
N ALA A 265 -3.80 9.57 -12.15
CA ALA A 265 -3.36 9.61 -13.55
C ALA A 265 -4.40 9.09 -14.56
N ASP A 266 -5.37 8.29 -14.10
CA ASP A 266 -6.45 7.72 -14.95
C ASP A 266 -7.74 8.55 -14.92
N SER A 267 -7.78 9.67 -14.18
CA SER A 267 -8.99 10.47 -14.00
C SER A 267 -9.58 11.02 -15.31
N ALA A 268 -8.73 11.41 -16.25
CA ALA A 268 -9.16 11.90 -17.55
C ALA A 268 -9.81 10.78 -18.39
N GLU A 269 -9.24 9.58 -18.35
CA GLU A 269 -9.79 8.42 -19.06
C GLU A 269 -11.11 7.96 -18.44
N VAL A 270 -11.24 7.99 -17.11
CA VAL A 270 -12.50 7.68 -16.42
C VAL A 270 -13.62 8.63 -16.85
N LYS A 271 -13.35 9.95 -16.93
CA LYS A 271 -14.33 10.95 -17.41
C LYS A 271 -14.74 10.68 -18.85
N LYS A 272 -13.75 10.46 -19.70
CA LYS A 272 -13.98 10.14 -21.12
C LYS A 272 -14.87 8.88 -21.29
N GLU A 273 -14.59 7.82 -20.52
CA GLU A 273 -15.40 6.60 -20.57
C GLU A 273 -16.84 6.83 -20.09
N ILE A 274 -17.08 7.70 -19.09
CA ILE A 274 -18.42 8.07 -18.65
C ILE A 274 -19.20 8.77 -19.80
N GLU A 275 -18.53 9.66 -20.54
CA GLU A 275 -19.11 10.37 -21.68
C GLU A 275 -19.39 9.40 -22.85
N GLU A 276 -18.41 8.59 -23.25
CA GLU A 276 -18.50 7.66 -24.39
C GLU A 276 -19.55 6.56 -24.17
N THR A 277 -19.72 6.11 -22.92
CA THR A 277 -20.74 5.11 -22.58
C THR A 277 -22.13 5.71 -22.35
N GLY A 278 -22.26 7.03 -22.30
CA GLY A 278 -23.51 7.72 -21.96
C GLY A 278 -23.98 7.43 -20.52
N SER A 279 -23.05 7.09 -19.60
CA SER A 279 -23.38 6.59 -18.26
C SER A 279 -23.57 7.69 -17.22
N SER A 280 -23.51 8.97 -17.59
CA SER A 280 -23.56 10.14 -16.66
C SER A 280 -24.81 10.17 -15.77
N SER A 281 -25.92 9.54 -16.18
CA SER A 281 -27.15 9.50 -15.39
C SER A 281 -27.08 8.58 -14.14
N TYR A 282 -26.11 7.64 -14.13
CA TYR A 282 -25.95 6.68 -13.03
C TYR A 282 -24.50 6.53 -12.54
N SER A 283 -23.52 7.12 -13.22
CA SER A 283 -22.10 7.16 -12.83
C SER A 283 -21.75 8.51 -12.23
N LEU A 284 -21.33 8.51 -10.96
CA LEU A 284 -20.90 9.71 -10.24
C LEU A 284 -19.40 9.64 -10.01
N PHE A 285 -18.65 10.55 -10.65
CA PHE A 285 -17.22 10.72 -10.41
C PHE A 285 -16.98 12.00 -9.60
N LEU A 286 -16.64 11.85 -8.33
CA LEU A 286 -16.58 12.95 -7.37
C LEU A 286 -15.18 13.58 -7.25
N GLY A 287 -14.14 12.95 -7.83
CA GLY A 287 -12.78 13.39 -7.59
C GLY A 287 -12.31 13.11 -6.16
N ARG A 288 -11.31 13.87 -5.72
CA ARG A 288 -10.74 13.72 -4.38
C ARG A 288 -11.68 14.31 -3.33
N VAL A 289 -11.87 13.56 -2.24
CA VAL A 289 -12.63 14.01 -1.07
C VAL A 289 -11.69 14.14 0.14
N PRO A 290 -12.05 14.95 1.16
CA PRO A 290 -11.29 15.03 2.40
C PRO A 290 -11.14 13.68 3.07
N HIS A 291 -9.94 13.39 3.61
CA HIS A 291 -9.63 12.07 4.17
C HIS A 291 -10.46 11.73 5.42
N ASP A 292 -10.87 12.73 6.18
CA ASP A 292 -11.75 12.62 7.35
C ASP A 292 -13.23 12.35 6.99
N GLN A 293 -13.59 12.46 5.72
CA GLN A 293 -14.96 12.20 5.23
C GLN A 293 -15.09 10.89 4.44
N VAL A 294 -14.00 10.16 4.26
CA VAL A 294 -13.95 8.96 3.41
C VAL A 294 -14.96 7.90 3.84
N GLU A 295 -15.14 7.72 5.16
CA GLU A 295 -16.07 6.74 5.73
C GLU A 295 -17.53 7.04 5.36
N ARG A 296 -17.92 8.31 5.20
CA ARG A 296 -19.27 8.70 4.74
C ARG A 296 -19.54 8.21 3.33
N TYR A 297 -18.55 8.29 2.43
CA TYR A 297 -18.68 7.79 1.06
C TYR A 297 -18.71 6.27 1.01
N TYR A 298 -17.92 5.59 1.83
CA TYR A 298 -18.00 4.13 1.99
C TYR A 298 -19.41 3.69 2.44
N SER A 299 -20.08 4.47 3.30
CA SER A 299 -21.42 4.13 3.77
C SER A 299 -22.46 4.03 2.65
N LEU A 300 -22.27 4.75 1.53
CA LEU A 300 -23.16 4.75 0.38
C LEU A 300 -22.93 3.57 -0.59
N MET A 301 -21.79 2.89 -0.48
CA MET A 301 -21.39 1.83 -1.39
C MET A 301 -21.82 0.48 -0.83
N ASP A 302 -22.62 -0.26 -1.59
CA ASP A 302 -23.11 -1.58 -1.19
C ASP A 302 -22.15 -2.70 -1.61
N VAL A 303 -21.49 -2.51 -2.75
CA VAL A 303 -20.48 -3.41 -3.29
C VAL A 303 -19.23 -2.61 -3.64
N MET A 304 -18.11 -2.93 -3.02
CA MET A 304 -16.82 -2.34 -3.34
C MET A 304 -16.14 -3.10 -4.47
N VAL A 305 -15.78 -2.41 -5.54
CA VAL A 305 -15.21 -3.04 -6.73
C VAL A 305 -13.72 -2.67 -6.90
N TYR A 306 -12.88 -3.67 -7.08
CA TYR A 306 -11.44 -3.52 -7.32
C TYR A 306 -11.05 -4.21 -8.64
N PRO A 307 -11.23 -3.53 -9.79
CA PRO A 307 -11.14 -4.11 -11.13
C PRO A 307 -9.72 -4.11 -11.70
N ARG A 308 -8.74 -4.43 -10.88
CA ARG A 308 -7.32 -4.32 -11.21
C ARG A 308 -6.94 -5.11 -12.45
N SER A 309 -6.19 -4.48 -13.35
CA SER A 309 -5.62 -5.13 -14.53
C SER A 309 -4.53 -6.11 -14.12
N SER A 310 -4.42 -7.26 -14.84
CA SER A 310 -3.34 -8.22 -14.63
C SER A 310 -2.03 -7.67 -15.22
N VAL A 311 -1.23 -7.08 -14.35
CA VAL A 311 0.14 -6.63 -14.60
C VAL A 311 1.03 -7.09 -13.44
N ARG A 312 2.35 -7.16 -13.65
CA ARG A 312 3.27 -7.65 -12.61
C ARG A 312 3.03 -7.01 -11.24
N LEU A 313 2.84 -5.70 -11.18
CA LEU A 313 2.58 -4.99 -9.92
C LEU A 313 1.34 -5.53 -9.19
N THR A 314 0.23 -5.71 -9.89
CA THR A 314 -1.05 -6.15 -9.30
C THR A 314 -1.06 -7.66 -8.99
N GLU A 315 -0.26 -8.43 -9.70
CA GLU A 315 -0.04 -9.86 -9.38
C GLU A 315 0.82 -10.03 -8.12
N MET A 316 1.76 -9.11 -7.85
CA MET A 316 2.71 -9.23 -6.75
C MET A 316 2.28 -8.50 -5.48
N VAL A 317 1.49 -7.42 -5.57
CA VAL A 317 1.26 -6.48 -4.46
C VAL A 317 -0.21 -6.48 -4.02
N THR A 318 -0.43 -6.78 -2.73
CA THR A 318 -1.75 -6.67 -2.09
C THR A 318 -2.09 -5.20 -1.81
N PRO A 319 -3.28 -4.71 -2.21
CA PRO A 319 -3.73 -3.35 -1.89
C PRO A 319 -4.32 -3.24 -0.47
N LEU A 320 -4.28 -2.04 0.12
CA LEU A 320 -4.89 -1.76 1.45
C LEU A 320 -6.42 -1.57 1.37
N LYS A 321 -6.92 -0.98 0.30
CA LYS A 321 -8.33 -0.58 0.17
C LYS A 321 -9.36 -1.71 0.28
N PRO A 322 -9.13 -2.92 -0.28
CA PRO A 322 -10.03 -4.03 -0.02
C PRO A 322 -10.12 -4.38 1.45
N LEU A 323 -9.03 -4.29 2.22
CA LEU A 323 -9.04 -4.54 3.67
C LEU A 323 -9.87 -3.49 4.42
N GLU A 324 -9.81 -2.22 4.02
CA GLU A 324 -10.67 -1.16 4.57
C GLU A 324 -12.15 -1.47 4.31
N ALA A 325 -12.50 -1.85 3.07
CA ALA A 325 -13.86 -2.22 2.71
C ALA A 325 -14.35 -3.45 3.48
N MET A 326 -13.52 -4.48 3.59
CA MET A 326 -13.81 -5.69 4.37
C MET A 326 -13.98 -5.37 5.86
N ALA A 327 -13.14 -4.50 6.43
CA ALA A 327 -13.27 -4.02 7.80
C ALA A 327 -14.59 -3.29 8.05
N LEU A 328 -15.08 -2.54 7.06
CA LEU A 328 -16.40 -1.89 7.07
C LEU A 328 -17.58 -2.87 6.85
N GLY A 329 -17.31 -4.16 6.68
CA GLY A 329 -18.36 -5.16 6.41
C GLY A 329 -19.00 -5.03 5.03
N LYS A 330 -18.29 -4.45 4.07
CA LYS A 330 -18.79 -4.30 2.69
C LYS A 330 -18.54 -5.55 1.88
N ALA A 331 -19.51 -5.90 1.00
CA ALA A 331 -19.25 -6.92 -0.01
C ALA A 331 -18.17 -6.43 -0.99
N VAL A 332 -17.17 -7.26 -1.23
CA VAL A 332 -16.04 -6.94 -2.12
C VAL A 332 -16.12 -7.78 -3.39
N LEU A 333 -16.01 -7.13 -4.54
CA LEU A 333 -15.89 -7.73 -5.86
C LEU A 333 -14.55 -7.35 -6.46
N GLY A 334 -13.61 -8.31 -6.57
CA GLY A 334 -12.27 -8.07 -7.06
C GLY A 334 -11.94 -8.80 -8.36
N SER A 335 -11.06 -8.25 -9.18
CA SER A 335 -10.45 -9.01 -10.26
C SER A 335 -9.49 -10.06 -9.68
N SER A 336 -9.47 -11.28 -10.26
CA SER A 336 -8.66 -12.40 -9.80
C SER A 336 -7.17 -12.24 -10.18
N VAL A 337 -6.55 -11.12 -9.76
CA VAL A 337 -5.10 -10.91 -9.80
C VAL A 337 -4.46 -11.37 -8.49
N GLY A 338 -3.15 -11.69 -8.49
CA GLY A 338 -2.46 -12.26 -7.34
C GLY A 338 -2.64 -11.47 -6.06
N GLY A 339 -2.47 -10.16 -6.09
CA GLY A 339 -2.65 -9.30 -4.92
C GLY A 339 -4.09 -9.26 -4.37
N ILE A 340 -5.10 -9.54 -5.17
CA ILE A 340 -6.50 -9.62 -4.72
C ILE A 340 -6.82 -11.05 -4.24
N ARG A 341 -6.35 -12.09 -4.94
CA ARG A 341 -6.55 -13.49 -4.52
C ARG A 341 -5.98 -13.80 -3.14
N GLU A 342 -4.98 -13.05 -2.71
CA GLU A 342 -4.42 -13.20 -1.36
C GLU A 342 -5.32 -12.61 -0.25
N LEU A 343 -6.25 -11.74 -0.61
CA LEU A 343 -7.17 -11.08 0.33
C LEU A 343 -8.56 -11.70 0.36
N ILE A 344 -9.04 -12.20 -0.78
CA ILE A 344 -10.41 -12.67 -0.95
C ILE A 344 -10.42 -14.18 -1.14
N GLU A 345 -11.14 -14.85 -0.24
CA GLU A 345 -11.59 -16.23 -0.44
C GLU A 345 -12.92 -16.20 -1.20
N PRO A 346 -12.95 -16.75 -2.44
CA PRO A 346 -14.13 -16.67 -3.29
C PRO A 346 -15.38 -17.24 -2.63
N GLU A 347 -16.49 -16.52 -2.71
CA GLU A 347 -17.81 -16.88 -2.16
C GLU A 347 -17.88 -16.99 -0.61
N VAL A 348 -16.78 -16.68 0.08
CA VAL A 348 -16.70 -16.66 1.55
C VAL A 348 -16.49 -15.24 2.05
N THR A 349 -15.44 -14.55 1.61
CA THR A 349 -15.11 -13.18 2.05
C THR A 349 -15.28 -12.13 0.95
N GLY A 350 -15.76 -12.54 -0.22
CA GLY A 350 -16.00 -11.68 -1.37
C GLY A 350 -16.15 -12.49 -2.65
N MET A 351 -16.26 -11.79 -3.76
CA MET A 351 -16.37 -12.43 -5.08
C MET A 351 -15.21 -12.04 -5.97
N LEU A 352 -14.80 -12.96 -6.83
CA LEU A 352 -13.75 -12.75 -7.81
C LEU A 352 -14.30 -12.86 -9.24
N PHE A 353 -13.78 -12.03 -10.14
CA PHE A 353 -14.00 -12.15 -11.57
C PHE A 353 -12.67 -12.17 -12.34
N LYS A 354 -12.66 -12.75 -13.52
CA LYS A 354 -11.48 -12.82 -14.39
C LYS A 354 -11.08 -11.43 -14.88
N PRO A 355 -9.81 -10.99 -14.70
CA PRO A 355 -9.35 -9.67 -15.11
C PRO A 355 -9.68 -9.37 -16.57
N GLY A 356 -10.26 -8.20 -16.82
CA GLY A 356 -10.64 -7.76 -18.18
C GLY A 356 -11.86 -8.46 -18.80
N ASN A 357 -12.49 -9.41 -18.11
CA ASN A 357 -13.65 -10.13 -18.62
C ASN A 357 -14.96 -9.50 -18.15
N ILE A 358 -15.59 -8.74 -19.04
CA ILE A 358 -16.85 -8.02 -18.76
C ILE A 358 -17.99 -9.00 -18.45
N GLU A 359 -18.08 -10.13 -19.15
CA GLU A 359 -19.13 -11.13 -18.95
C GLU A 359 -19.09 -11.71 -17.54
N ASP A 360 -17.90 -12.10 -17.08
CA ASP A 360 -17.69 -12.64 -15.75
C ASP A 360 -17.96 -11.59 -14.67
N PHE A 361 -17.49 -10.35 -14.88
CA PHE A 361 -17.82 -9.22 -14.01
C PHE A 361 -19.33 -9.00 -13.89
N CYS A 362 -20.03 -8.93 -15.02
CA CYS A 362 -21.48 -8.73 -15.04
C CYS A 362 -22.23 -9.84 -14.28
N ARG A 363 -21.81 -11.10 -14.44
CA ARG A 363 -22.41 -12.22 -13.71
C ARG A 363 -22.25 -12.06 -12.19
N GLN A 364 -21.05 -11.75 -11.73
CA GLN A 364 -20.76 -11.61 -10.30
C GLN A 364 -21.39 -10.33 -9.72
N ALA A 365 -21.32 -9.21 -10.43
CA ALA A 365 -21.91 -7.95 -10.01
C ALA A 365 -23.43 -8.04 -9.93
N ALA A 366 -24.09 -8.68 -10.90
CA ALA A 366 -25.52 -8.91 -10.90
C ALA A 366 -25.95 -9.71 -9.65
N ARG A 367 -25.24 -10.78 -9.31
CA ARG A 367 -25.51 -11.58 -8.10
C ARG A 367 -25.46 -10.70 -6.84
N LEU A 368 -24.43 -9.85 -6.71
CA LEU A 368 -24.29 -8.96 -5.55
C LEU A 368 -25.34 -7.83 -5.54
N LEU A 369 -25.74 -7.30 -6.70
CA LEU A 369 -26.73 -6.23 -6.77
C LEU A 369 -28.15 -6.72 -6.46
N LEU A 370 -28.49 -7.94 -6.90
CA LEU A 370 -29.83 -8.50 -6.76
C LEU A 370 -30.08 -9.17 -5.40
N HIS A 371 -29.03 -9.65 -4.71
CA HIS A 371 -29.14 -10.43 -3.48
C HIS A 371 -28.47 -9.71 -2.31
N GLU A 372 -29.26 -9.00 -1.52
CA GLU A 372 -28.79 -8.28 -0.34
C GLU A 372 -28.28 -9.21 0.76
N ASP A 373 -28.94 -10.33 0.96
CA ASP A 373 -28.55 -11.39 1.88
C ASP A 373 -27.13 -11.91 1.58
N VAL A 374 -26.79 -12.10 0.31
CA VAL A 374 -25.45 -12.50 -0.11
C VAL A 374 -24.42 -11.39 0.20
N ARG A 375 -24.76 -10.12 -0.05
CA ARG A 375 -23.87 -9.00 0.29
C ARG A 375 -23.58 -8.96 1.79
N ILE A 376 -24.62 -9.09 2.61
CA ILE A 376 -24.49 -9.05 4.07
C ILE A 376 -23.67 -10.24 4.57
N ALA A 377 -23.93 -11.44 4.08
CA ALA A 377 -23.19 -12.64 4.49
C ALA A 377 -21.68 -12.51 4.17
N LEU A 378 -21.35 -12.14 2.93
CA LEU A 378 -19.95 -11.95 2.49
C LEU A 378 -19.26 -10.83 3.26
N GLY A 379 -19.94 -9.69 3.48
CA GLY A 379 -19.38 -8.56 4.23
C GLY A 379 -19.11 -8.90 5.69
N ASN A 380 -20.02 -9.61 6.36
CA ASN A 380 -19.86 -10.03 7.74
C ASN A 380 -18.67 -10.99 7.89
N GLU A 381 -18.56 -11.99 7.02
CA GLU A 381 -17.45 -12.95 7.06
C GLU A 381 -16.10 -12.30 6.69
N ALA A 382 -16.11 -11.39 5.72
CA ALA A 382 -14.94 -10.59 5.37
C ALA A 382 -14.42 -9.77 6.56
N ARG A 383 -15.34 -9.10 7.27
CA ARG A 383 -15.03 -8.34 8.48
C ARG A 383 -14.46 -9.24 9.59
N ARG A 384 -15.13 -10.36 9.88
CA ARG A 384 -14.66 -11.31 10.90
C ARG A 384 -13.21 -11.71 10.63
N ARG A 385 -12.90 -12.11 9.40
CA ARG A 385 -11.55 -12.53 9.02
C ARG A 385 -10.53 -11.40 9.10
N VAL A 386 -10.91 -10.19 8.70
CA VAL A 386 -10.02 -9.02 8.81
C VAL A 386 -9.69 -8.71 10.26
N LEU A 387 -10.67 -8.79 11.18
CA LEU A 387 -10.44 -8.58 12.60
C LEU A 387 -9.50 -9.63 13.20
N GLU A 388 -9.61 -10.88 12.77
CA GLU A 388 -8.82 -12.00 13.29
C GLU A 388 -7.41 -12.07 12.71
N GLU A 389 -7.23 -11.69 11.44
CA GLU A 389 -5.98 -11.96 10.71
C GLU A 389 -5.26 -10.70 10.20
N ARG A 390 -5.96 -9.57 10.05
CA ARG A 390 -5.46 -8.40 9.34
C ARG A 390 -5.55 -7.08 10.13
N ASP A 391 -6.02 -7.09 11.37
CA ASP A 391 -5.82 -5.94 12.25
C ASP A 391 -4.32 -5.71 12.45
N TRP A 392 -3.89 -4.43 12.45
CA TRP A 392 -2.45 -4.12 12.63
C TRP A 392 -1.87 -4.73 13.90
N LYS A 393 -2.66 -4.87 14.98
CA LYS A 393 -2.21 -5.49 16.23
C LYS A 393 -1.86 -6.98 16.07
N VAL A 394 -2.56 -7.67 15.17
CA VAL A 394 -2.29 -9.07 14.83
C VAL A 394 -1.12 -9.17 13.87
N VAL A 395 -1.15 -8.38 12.79
CA VAL A 395 -0.12 -8.41 11.74
C VAL A 395 1.28 -8.10 12.31
N VAL A 396 1.36 -7.13 13.22
CA VAL A 396 2.66 -6.67 13.75
C VAL A 396 3.33 -7.71 14.67
N GLN A 397 2.58 -8.65 15.24
CA GLN A 397 3.16 -9.78 15.99
C GLN A 397 4.14 -10.60 15.13
N GLY A 398 3.88 -10.72 13.84
CA GLY A 398 4.79 -11.38 12.89
C GLY A 398 6.18 -10.76 12.80
N TYR A 399 6.37 -9.53 13.27
CA TYR A 399 7.71 -8.92 13.32
C TYR A 399 8.57 -9.43 14.49
N GLU A 400 8.02 -10.09 15.48
CA GLU A 400 8.81 -10.69 16.56
C GLU A 400 9.77 -11.73 15.98
N ASP A 401 9.28 -12.66 15.19
CA ASP A 401 10.10 -13.67 14.50
C ASP A 401 11.11 -13.03 13.54
N VAL A 402 10.72 -11.97 12.83
CA VAL A 402 11.60 -11.22 11.92
C VAL A 402 12.79 -10.63 12.68
N TYR A 403 12.51 -9.96 13.81
CA TYR A 403 13.53 -9.28 14.58
C TYR A 403 14.45 -10.26 15.34
N GLU A 404 13.91 -11.39 15.79
CA GLU A 404 14.72 -12.46 16.35
C GLU A 404 15.66 -13.07 15.30
N ALA A 405 15.13 -13.38 14.11
CA ALA A 405 15.95 -13.90 13.01
C ALA A 405 17.03 -12.92 12.60
N ALA A 406 16.70 -11.62 12.52
CA ALA A 406 17.67 -10.59 12.20
C ALA A 406 18.80 -10.52 13.23
N ARG A 407 18.49 -10.61 14.52
CA ARG A 407 19.49 -10.63 15.59
C ARG A 407 20.40 -11.85 15.54
N ARG A 408 19.83 -13.06 15.34
CA ARG A 408 20.62 -14.29 15.19
C ARG A 408 21.58 -14.21 14.00
N ASN A 409 21.08 -13.76 12.84
CA ASN A 409 21.88 -13.67 11.61
C ASN A 409 22.95 -12.57 11.69
N ALA A 410 22.68 -11.46 12.37
CA ALA A 410 23.67 -10.41 12.63
C ALA A 410 24.80 -10.90 13.54
N GLY A 411 24.47 -11.66 14.60
CA GLY A 411 25.46 -12.26 15.49
C GLY A 411 26.38 -13.27 14.79
N ALA A 412 25.89 -13.96 13.79
CA ALA A 412 26.71 -14.89 12.98
C ALA A 412 27.67 -14.19 11.99
N ARG A 413 27.54 -12.86 11.79
CA ARG A 413 28.43 -12.05 10.93
C ARG A 413 29.61 -11.44 11.70
N SER A 414 29.52 -11.33 13.02
CA SER A 414 30.57 -10.83 13.91
C SER A 414 31.57 -11.94 14.29
#